data_6016e0d9105d8cee3889d6fdcc8ab41f
#
_entry.id   6016e0d9105d8cee3889d6fdcc8ab41f
#
_cell.length_a   1.000
_cell.length_b   1.000
_cell.length_c   1.000
_cell.angle_alpha   90.00
_cell.angle_beta   90.00
_cell.angle_gamma   90.00
#
_symmetry.space_group_name_H-M   'P 1'
#
loop_
_entity.id
_entity.type
_entity.pdbx_description
1 polymer ?
#
loop_
_entity_poly.entity_id
_entity_poly.type
_entity_poly.pdbx_seq_one_letter_code
_entity_poly.pdbx_strand_id
1 'polypeptide(L)'
;MKSAERVKLAERMKPAERAWRDMKDLKTFATMKTLTMKTLPFTNAQLEAIARTYPTPFHIYDEAAIRANARRLKNAFAWNAGFHEYFAVKATPNPHLMKILREEGFGSDCSSLAELVLAEAAGNVGEDIMFTSNDTPDEEFRKAQALGAIVNLDDITHLAAVERACGGLPGLMCCRWNPGPLKGGNAIIGKPEEAKYGFTTEQLYDAYAQMKAKGVRRFGLHTMVASNELDPQYIIDTATLLFDRVVDLSRKVGITFDFVNIGGGIGIPYRPDQAAQPLEKIGAGIEAAYRTHLRAQGHPDLKLYMECGRCITGPYGYLVARVRHVKETYRTYVGLDACMSNLMRPALYGAYHHISVPKYGPAGTTYTETPAVPLMRCDVTGSLCENNDKFAIQRDIPVVAPGDLVVLHDAGAHGHAMGFQYNGKLRSAELLLRPDGSVTCIRRAETLRDYFATLDFPGL
;
A
#
# COMPACT_ATOMS: atom_id res chain seq x y z
N MET A 1 -31.10 30.19 -43.35
CA MET A 1 -29.92 29.61 -44.00
C MET A 1 -28.84 29.10 -43.06
N LYS A 2 -28.59 29.69 -41.88
CA LYS A 2 -27.50 29.26 -40.97
C LYS A 2 -27.70 27.90 -40.24
N SER A 3 -28.91 27.37 -40.14
CA SER A 3 -29.19 26.11 -39.41
C SER A 3 -28.91 24.85 -40.26
N ALA A 4 -29.26 24.86 -41.54
CA ALA A 4 -29.11 23.70 -42.45
C ALA A 4 -27.66 23.42 -42.86
N GLU A 5 -26.80 24.45 -42.92
CA GLU A 5 -25.36 24.28 -43.19
C GLU A 5 -24.61 23.69 -41.99
N ARG A 6 -25.02 24.03 -40.76
CA ARG A 6 -24.44 23.45 -39.53
C ARG A 6 -24.73 21.95 -39.42
N VAL A 7 -25.88 21.49 -39.82
CA VAL A 7 -26.26 20.05 -39.79
C VAL A 7 -25.44 19.26 -40.83
N LYS A 8 -25.30 19.77 -42.07
CA LYS A 8 -24.51 19.10 -43.12
C LYS A 8 -23.01 19.04 -42.82
N LEU A 9 -22.47 20.01 -42.07
CA LEU A 9 -21.06 20.00 -41.68
C LEU A 9 -20.80 18.98 -40.56
N ALA A 10 -21.77 18.81 -39.64
CA ALA A 10 -21.69 17.82 -38.56
C ALA A 10 -21.71 16.37 -39.07
N GLU A 11 -22.39 16.09 -40.17
CA GLU A 11 -22.47 14.74 -40.76
C GLU A 11 -21.16 14.28 -41.47
N ARG A 12 -20.26 15.21 -41.81
CA ARG A 12 -18.98 14.92 -42.48
C ARG A 12 -17.79 14.80 -41.54
N MET A 13 -17.97 15.09 -40.26
CA MET A 13 -16.90 15.04 -39.25
C MET A 13 -16.76 13.62 -38.68
N LYS A 14 -15.51 13.18 -38.45
CA LYS A 14 -15.23 11.94 -37.73
C LYS A 14 -15.80 12.03 -36.30
N PRO A 15 -16.20 10.90 -35.68
CA PRO A 15 -16.82 10.91 -34.33
C PRO A 15 -16.01 11.69 -33.28
N ALA A 16 -14.67 11.64 -33.33
CA ALA A 16 -13.80 12.39 -32.42
C ALA A 16 -13.85 13.91 -32.64
N GLU A 17 -13.98 14.37 -33.92
CA GLU A 17 -14.09 15.79 -34.25
C GLU A 17 -15.47 16.36 -33.91
N ARG A 18 -16.50 15.50 -33.99
CA ARG A 18 -17.85 15.84 -33.56
C ARG A 18 -17.91 16.04 -32.05
N ALA A 19 -17.35 15.11 -31.28
CA ALA A 19 -17.22 15.22 -29.83
C ALA A 19 -16.42 16.48 -29.41
N TRP A 20 -15.39 16.85 -30.21
CA TRP A 20 -14.58 18.04 -29.93
C TRP A 20 -15.34 19.35 -30.23
N ARG A 21 -16.24 19.35 -31.22
CA ARG A 21 -17.08 20.51 -31.56
C ARG A 21 -18.20 20.70 -30.52
N ASP A 22 -18.83 19.62 -30.13
CA ASP A 22 -19.88 19.63 -29.07
C ASP A 22 -19.31 20.07 -27.73
N MET A 23 -18.01 19.76 -27.44
CA MET A 23 -17.28 20.26 -26.28
C MET A 23 -16.93 21.76 -26.36
N LYS A 24 -16.77 22.37 -27.56
CA LYS A 24 -16.51 23.81 -27.70
C LYS A 24 -17.74 24.67 -27.36
N ASP A 25 -18.94 24.10 -27.48
CA ASP A 25 -20.19 24.77 -27.09
C ASP A 25 -20.48 24.61 -25.57
N LEU A 26 -19.73 23.77 -24.85
CA LEU A 26 -19.73 23.69 -23.40
C LEU A 26 -18.98 24.91 -22.84
N LYS A 27 -19.72 25.78 -22.14
CA LYS A 27 -19.22 27.04 -21.54
C LYS A 27 -18.17 26.87 -20.43
N THR A 28 -17.55 25.69 -20.32
CA THR A 28 -16.46 25.43 -19.39
C THR A 28 -15.15 25.76 -20.09
N PHE A 29 -14.62 26.96 -19.90
CA PHE A 29 -13.35 27.40 -20.46
C PHE A 29 -12.23 26.46 -20.02
N ALA A 30 -11.77 25.59 -20.93
CA ALA A 30 -10.56 24.83 -20.71
C ALA A 30 -9.37 25.81 -20.67
N THR A 31 -8.81 25.98 -19.48
CA THR A 31 -7.60 26.80 -19.31
C THR A 31 -6.41 25.93 -19.68
N MET A 32 -5.60 26.38 -20.65
CA MET A 32 -4.33 25.74 -20.96
C MET A 32 -3.34 25.96 -19.82
N LYS A 33 -2.91 24.90 -19.17
CA LYS A 33 -1.92 24.97 -18.07
C LYS A 33 -0.89 23.85 -18.19
N THR A 34 0.33 24.16 -17.81
CA THR A 34 1.34 23.14 -17.54
C THR A 34 0.99 22.43 -16.22
N LEU A 35 0.88 21.11 -16.25
CA LEU A 35 0.69 20.30 -15.06
C LEU A 35 1.98 19.52 -14.76
N THR A 36 2.36 19.44 -13.50
CA THR A 36 3.34 18.45 -13.08
C THR A 36 2.66 17.08 -13.07
N MET A 37 3.09 16.19 -13.94
CA MET A 37 2.51 14.85 -14.09
C MET A 37 3.45 13.79 -13.50
N LYS A 38 2.88 12.77 -12.87
CA LYS A 38 3.61 11.55 -12.53
C LYS A 38 3.80 10.71 -13.78
N THR A 39 4.93 10.01 -13.87
CA THR A 39 5.26 9.11 -14.98
C THR A 39 4.44 7.83 -14.96
N LEU A 40 4.17 7.29 -16.14
CA LEU A 40 3.55 5.99 -16.34
C LEU A 40 4.56 5.02 -16.98
N PRO A 41 4.58 3.74 -16.60
CA PRO A 41 5.49 2.74 -17.19
C PRO A 41 5.02 2.26 -18.57
N PHE A 42 3.91 2.78 -19.10
CA PHE A 42 3.31 2.42 -20.38
C PHE A 42 2.83 3.63 -21.15
N THR A 43 2.83 3.52 -22.47
CA THR A 43 2.24 4.50 -23.38
C THR A 43 0.71 4.36 -23.44
N ASN A 44 0.03 5.39 -23.98
CA ASN A 44 -1.41 5.30 -24.23
C ASN A 44 -1.77 4.10 -25.13
N ALA A 45 -0.99 3.85 -26.17
CA ALA A 45 -1.23 2.75 -27.10
C ALA A 45 -1.09 1.37 -26.45
N GLN A 46 -0.08 1.20 -25.58
CA GLN A 46 0.09 -0.02 -24.78
C GLN A 46 -1.08 -0.20 -23.82
N LEU A 47 -1.48 0.87 -23.13
CA LEU A 47 -2.59 0.80 -22.17
C LEU A 47 -3.93 0.47 -22.85
N GLU A 48 -4.19 1.06 -24.02
CA GLU A 48 -5.37 0.70 -24.83
C GLU A 48 -5.32 -0.76 -25.32
N ALA A 49 -4.14 -1.29 -25.65
CA ALA A 49 -3.99 -2.69 -26.02
C ALA A 49 -4.26 -3.62 -24.81
N ILE A 50 -3.75 -3.27 -23.62
CA ILE A 50 -4.04 -3.98 -22.38
C ILE A 50 -5.54 -3.96 -22.07
N ALA A 51 -6.18 -2.78 -22.17
CA ALA A 51 -7.60 -2.60 -21.89
C ALA A 51 -8.55 -3.31 -22.88
N ARG A 52 -8.06 -3.67 -24.08
CA ARG A 52 -8.81 -4.55 -25.00
C ARG A 52 -8.79 -6.01 -24.55
N THR A 53 -7.69 -6.46 -23.94
CA THR A 53 -7.54 -7.84 -23.47
C THR A 53 -8.16 -8.02 -22.08
N TYR A 54 -7.95 -7.05 -21.22
CA TYR A 54 -8.45 -7.04 -19.85
C TYR A 54 -9.37 -5.84 -19.65
N PRO A 55 -10.70 -6.05 -19.55
CA PRO A 55 -11.65 -4.96 -19.37
C PRO A 55 -11.36 -4.13 -18.12
N THR A 56 -11.52 -2.81 -18.25
CA THR A 56 -11.46 -1.88 -17.11
C THR A 56 -12.68 -2.05 -16.19
N PRO A 57 -12.56 -1.73 -14.87
CA PRO A 57 -11.34 -1.29 -14.21
C PRO A 57 -10.42 -2.46 -13.89
N PHE A 58 -9.11 -2.20 -13.82
CA PHE A 58 -8.14 -3.16 -13.32
C PHE A 58 -7.00 -2.45 -12.58
N HIS A 59 -6.36 -3.17 -11.65
CA HIS A 59 -5.07 -2.74 -11.10
C HIS A 59 -3.94 -3.33 -11.95
N ILE A 60 -2.85 -2.57 -12.13
CA ILE A 60 -1.65 -3.05 -12.82
C ILE A 60 -0.41 -2.63 -12.04
N TYR A 61 0.51 -3.56 -11.84
CA TYR A 61 1.75 -3.37 -11.08
C TYR A 61 2.96 -3.47 -11.99
N ASP A 62 3.95 -2.59 -11.78
CA ASP A 62 5.24 -2.60 -12.49
C ASP A 62 6.25 -3.45 -11.74
N GLU A 63 6.50 -4.68 -12.22
CA GLU A 63 7.44 -5.62 -11.61
C GLU A 63 8.86 -5.06 -11.55
N ALA A 64 9.33 -4.46 -12.65
CA ALA A 64 10.71 -3.97 -12.73
C ALA A 64 10.97 -2.88 -11.68
N ALA A 65 10.03 -1.95 -11.55
CA ALA A 65 10.12 -0.86 -10.58
C ALA A 65 9.99 -1.36 -9.12
N ILE A 66 9.11 -2.34 -8.85
CA ILE A 66 8.99 -2.98 -7.52
C ILE A 66 10.31 -3.66 -7.14
N ARG A 67 10.91 -4.45 -8.02
CA ARG A 67 12.22 -5.11 -7.77
C ARG A 67 13.34 -4.08 -7.53
N ALA A 68 13.43 -3.06 -8.37
CA ALA A 68 14.43 -2.00 -8.22
C ALA A 68 14.30 -1.29 -6.86
N ASN A 69 13.08 -1.00 -6.45
CA ASN A 69 12.81 -0.35 -5.17
C ASN A 69 13.10 -1.26 -3.96
N ALA A 70 12.78 -2.55 -4.05
CA ALA A 70 13.13 -3.53 -3.03
C ALA A 70 14.65 -3.60 -2.82
N ARG A 71 15.43 -3.67 -3.90
CA ARG A 71 16.90 -3.63 -3.85
C ARG A 71 17.41 -2.32 -3.25
N ARG A 72 16.80 -1.18 -3.61
CA ARG A 72 17.16 0.12 -3.07
C ARG A 72 16.99 0.18 -1.55
N LEU A 73 15.86 -0.34 -1.03
CA LEU A 73 15.64 -0.42 0.41
C LEU A 73 16.72 -1.28 1.08
N LYS A 74 16.97 -2.49 0.58
CA LYS A 74 18.00 -3.38 1.14
C LYS A 74 19.38 -2.73 1.16
N ASN A 75 19.75 -2.04 0.07
CA ASN A 75 21.04 -1.38 -0.03
C ASN A 75 21.19 -0.26 1.00
N ALA A 76 20.12 0.48 1.33
CA ALA A 76 20.15 1.52 2.34
C ALA A 76 20.44 0.98 3.75
N PHE A 77 20.18 -0.29 4.00
CA PHE A 77 20.39 -0.96 5.29
C PHE A 77 21.49 -2.04 5.25
N ALA A 78 22.27 -2.13 4.16
CA ALA A 78 23.33 -3.13 3.99
C ALA A 78 24.47 -3.04 5.05
N TRP A 79 24.56 -1.94 5.81
CA TRP A 79 25.46 -1.77 6.94
C TRP A 79 25.15 -2.72 8.12
N ASN A 80 23.92 -3.22 8.25
CA ASN A 80 23.54 -4.26 9.22
C ASN A 80 23.46 -5.61 8.51
N ALA A 81 24.40 -6.50 8.76
CA ALA A 81 24.49 -7.82 8.12
C ALA A 81 23.28 -8.72 8.39
N GLY A 82 22.55 -8.42 9.46
CA GLY A 82 21.30 -9.12 9.82
C GLY A 82 20.02 -8.40 9.38
N PHE A 83 20.13 -7.37 8.53
CA PHE A 83 18.95 -6.65 8.05
C PHE A 83 17.99 -7.58 7.29
N HIS A 84 16.73 -7.54 7.69
CA HIS A 84 15.67 -8.28 7.00
C HIS A 84 14.41 -7.42 6.86
N GLU A 85 13.89 -7.36 5.66
CA GLU A 85 12.62 -6.67 5.35
C GLU A 85 11.51 -7.72 5.26
N TYR A 86 10.45 -7.52 6.01
CA TYR A 86 9.21 -8.29 5.93
C TYR A 86 8.16 -7.46 5.18
N PHE A 87 7.79 -7.88 3.99
CA PHE A 87 6.73 -7.19 3.25
C PHE A 87 5.40 -7.29 3.98
N ALA A 88 4.80 -6.15 4.35
CA ALA A 88 3.48 -6.12 4.97
C ALA A 88 2.42 -6.61 3.99
N VAL A 89 1.96 -7.86 4.14
CA VAL A 89 1.05 -8.55 3.20
C VAL A 89 -0.24 -7.77 2.98
N LYS A 90 -0.78 -7.14 4.05
CA LYS A 90 -1.98 -6.27 3.99
C LYS A 90 -1.90 -5.15 2.97
N ALA A 91 -0.71 -4.73 2.58
CA ALA A 91 -0.54 -3.68 1.57
C ALA A 91 -0.99 -4.16 0.18
N THR A 92 -0.60 -5.40 -0.19
CA THR A 92 -0.93 -5.99 -1.50
C THR A 92 -0.92 -7.52 -1.39
N PRO A 93 -2.00 -8.14 -0.88
CA PRO A 93 -2.08 -9.57 -0.59
C PRO A 93 -2.25 -10.39 -1.88
N ASN A 94 -1.18 -10.46 -2.66
CA ASN A 94 -1.13 -11.23 -3.90
C ASN A 94 0.13 -12.11 -3.92
N PRO A 95 0.02 -13.45 -4.00
CA PRO A 95 1.15 -14.37 -3.89
C PRO A 95 2.16 -14.22 -5.03
N HIS A 96 1.76 -13.72 -6.20
CA HIS A 96 2.71 -13.42 -7.28
C HIS A 96 3.67 -12.28 -6.90
N LEU A 97 3.14 -11.20 -6.29
CA LEU A 97 3.96 -10.08 -5.82
C LEU A 97 4.81 -10.48 -4.61
N MET A 98 4.24 -11.25 -3.68
CA MET A 98 4.98 -11.79 -2.53
C MET A 98 6.15 -12.67 -2.98
N LYS A 99 5.96 -13.53 -4.00
CA LYS A 99 7.02 -14.36 -4.59
C LYS A 99 8.13 -13.50 -5.21
N ILE A 100 7.78 -12.43 -5.94
CA ILE A 100 8.74 -11.47 -6.50
C ILE A 100 9.59 -10.85 -5.38
N LEU A 101 8.97 -10.42 -4.29
CA LEU A 101 9.66 -9.82 -3.16
C LEU A 101 10.52 -10.84 -2.39
N ARG A 102 10.04 -12.09 -2.25
CA ARG A 102 10.84 -13.18 -1.71
C ARG A 102 12.10 -13.45 -2.54
N GLU A 103 12.02 -13.41 -3.87
CA GLU A 103 13.17 -13.53 -4.78
C GLU A 103 14.18 -12.38 -4.57
N GLU A 104 13.72 -11.20 -4.11
CA GLU A 104 14.59 -10.09 -3.70
C GLU A 104 15.08 -10.24 -2.23
N GLY A 105 14.72 -11.33 -1.55
CA GLY A 105 15.14 -11.67 -0.18
C GLY A 105 14.30 -11.01 0.91
N PHE A 106 13.01 -10.74 0.65
CA PHE A 106 12.07 -10.26 1.65
C PHE A 106 11.32 -11.43 2.30
N GLY A 107 11.02 -11.29 3.58
CA GLY A 107 10.02 -12.10 4.27
C GLY A 107 8.61 -11.55 4.09
N SER A 108 7.66 -12.06 4.89
CA SER A 108 6.27 -11.62 4.92
C SER A 108 5.84 -11.25 6.33
N ASP A 109 5.31 -10.02 6.52
CA ASP A 109 4.58 -9.62 7.73
C ASP A 109 3.09 -9.91 7.53
N CYS A 110 2.57 -10.87 8.30
CA CYS A 110 1.20 -11.40 8.22
C CYS A 110 0.39 -10.96 9.44
N SER A 111 -0.89 -10.62 9.23
CA SER A 111 -1.80 -10.14 10.27
C SER A 111 -3.09 -10.97 10.37
N SER A 112 -3.18 -12.11 9.68
CA SER A 112 -4.36 -13.00 9.68
C SER A 112 -4.03 -14.40 9.19
N LEU A 113 -4.94 -15.35 9.42
CA LEU A 113 -4.85 -16.71 8.88
C LEU A 113 -4.68 -16.71 7.35
N ALA A 114 -5.46 -15.89 6.65
CA ALA A 114 -5.40 -15.81 5.19
C ALA A 114 -4.04 -15.32 4.69
N GLU A 115 -3.42 -14.35 5.37
CA GLU A 115 -2.10 -13.84 5.03
C GLU A 115 -0.99 -14.87 5.30
N LEU A 116 -1.11 -15.67 6.38
CA LEU A 116 -0.21 -16.81 6.65
C LEU A 116 -0.28 -17.86 5.53
N VAL A 117 -1.48 -18.19 5.05
CA VAL A 117 -1.67 -19.11 3.91
C VAL A 117 -1.08 -18.54 2.62
N LEU A 118 -1.23 -17.24 2.37
CA LEU A 118 -0.61 -16.59 1.21
C LEU A 118 0.91 -16.59 1.30
N ALA A 119 1.48 -16.36 2.49
CA ALA A 119 2.93 -16.39 2.71
C ALA A 119 3.49 -17.79 2.44
N GLU A 120 2.84 -18.84 2.94
CA GLU A 120 3.18 -20.24 2.65
C GLU A 120 3.12 -20.55 1.15
N ALA A 121 2.04 -20.12 0.48
CA ALA A 121 1.86 -20.30 -0.97
C ALA A 121 2.92 -19.54 -1.80
N ALA A 122 3.41 -18.40 -1.31
CA ALA A 122 4.51 -17.66 -1.92
C ALA A 122 5.89 -18.31 -1.65
N GLY A 123 5.94 -19.30 -0.75
CA GLY A 123 7.14 -20.06 -0.39
C GLY A 123 7.93 -19.49 0.79
N ASN A 124 7.37 -18.55 1.56
CA ASN A 124 7.95 -18.09 2.82
C ASN A 124 7.66 -19.12 3.91
N VAL A 125 8.66 -19.43 4.73
CA VAL A 125 8.55 -20.41 5.83
C VAL A 125 9.47 -20.00 6.98
N GLY A 126 9.15 -20.50 8.17
CA GLY A 126 10.00 -20.27 9.34
C GLY A 126 10.11 -18.79 9.71
N GLU A 127 11.31 -18.39 10.06
CA GLU A 127 11.62 -17.01 10.47
C GLU A 127 11.53 -15.98 9.33
N ASP A 128 11.28 -16.39 8.08
CA ASP A 128 10.91 -15.47 6.99
C ASP A 128 9.45 -15.00 7.08
N ILE A 129 8.70 -15.45 8.09
CA ILE A 129 7.35 -14.97 8.38
C ILE A 129 7.35 -14.28 9.74
N MET A 130 6.97 -13.00 9.77
CA MET A 130 6.56 -12.28 10.97
C MET A 130 5.04 -12.37 11.08
N PHE A 131 4.53 -12.70 12.24
CA PHE A 131 3.08 -12.74 12.49
C PHE A 131 2.71 -11.78 13.61
N THR A 132 2.01 -10.71 13.24
CA THR A 132 1.50 -9.67 14.14
C THR A 132 0.01 -9.48 13.90
N SER A 133 -0.83 -9.94 14.82
CA SER A 133 -2.29 -9.81 14.73
C SER A 133 -2.85 -9.20 16.01
N ASN A 134 -3.97 -8.45 15.86
CA ASN A 134 -4.71 -7.86 16.99
C ASN A 134 -5.92 -8.74 17.28
N ASP A 135 -6.30 -8.89 18.55
CA ASP A 135 -7.44 -9.72 18.97
C ASP A 135 -7.39 -11.13 18.36
N THR A 136 -6.21 -11.75 18.42
CA THR A 136 -5.82 -12.94 17.67
C THR A 136 -6.55 -14.20 18.12
N PRO A 137 -7.27 -14.91 17.23
CA PRO A 137 -7.88 -16.19 17.56
C PRO A 137 -6.84 -17.32 17.66
N ASP A 138 -7.15 -18.35 18.44
CA ASP A 138 -6.25 -19.48 18.70
C ASP A 138 -5.76 -20.18 17.43
N GLU A 139 -6.59 -20.25 16.40
CA GLU A 139 -6.23 -20.90 15.12
C GLU A 139 -5.11 -20.19 14.37
N GLU A 140 -5.02 -18.87 14.48
CA GLU A 140 -3.96 -18.08 13.85
C GLU A 140 -2.63 -18.34 14.55
N PHE A 141 -2.61 -18.40 15.89
CA PHE A 141 -1.41 -18.78 16.64
C PHE A 141 -0.94 -20.20 16.28
N ARG A 142 -1.87 -21.16 16.17
CA ARG A 142 -1.54 -22.54 15.75
C ARG A 142 -0.94 -22.57 14.33
N LYS A 143 -1.52 -21.81 13.39
CA LYS A 143 -1.00 -21.75 12.01
C LYS A 143 0.37 -21.09 11.98
N ALA A 144 0.57 -19.97 12.67
CA ALA A 144 1.87 -19.30 12.76
C ALA A 144 2.95 -20.22 13.33
N GLN A 145 2.64 -20.96 14.43
CA GLN A 145 3.55 -21.94 15.00
C GLN A 145 3.85 -23.09 14.04
N ALA A 146 2.83 -23.62 13.36
CA ALA A 146 3.02 -24.72 12.39
C ALA A 146 3.93 -24.32 11.22
N LEU A 147 3.93 -23.06 10.84
CA LEU A 147 4.83 -22.49 9.82
C LEU A 147 6.23 -22.17 10.37
N GLY A 148 6.43 -22.20 11.70
CA GLY A 148 7.66 -21.73 12.34
C GLY A 148 7.83 -20.22 12.33
N ALA A 149 6.76 -19.46 12.13
CA ALA A 149 6.78 -18.00 12.06
C ALA A 149 7.21 -17.37 13.37
N ILE A 150 7.80 -16.18 13.30
CA ILE A 150 8.08 -15.34 14.47
C ILE A 150 6.75 -14.75 14.94
N VAL A 151 6.32 -15.12 16.14
CA VAL A 151 5.11 -14.57 16.75
C VAL A 151 5.46 -13.26 17.46
N ASN A 152 4.87 -12.17 17.00
CA ASN A 152 4.98 -10.83 17.59
C ASN A 152 3.68 -10.52 18.33
N LEU A 153 3.73 -10.55 19.65
CA LEU A 153 2.57 -10.33 20.50
C LEU A 153 2.16 -8.86 20.50
N ASP A 154 0.87 -8.64 20.39
CA ASP A 154 0.26 -7.31 20.37
C ASP A 154 -0.15 -6.82 21.77
N ASP A 155 -0.45 -7.74 22.68
CA ASP A 155 -0.89 -7.45 24.04
C ASP A 155 -0.44 -8.54 25.03
N ILE A 156 -0.35 -8.19 26.33
CA ILE A 156 0.10 -9.11 27.38
C ILE A 156 -0.83 -10.32 27.55
N THR A 157 -2.12 -10.18 27.24
CA THR A 157 -3.10 -11.28 27.30
C THR A 157 -2.82 -12.37 26.25
N HIS A 158 -2.11 -12.04 25.20
CA HIS A 158 -1.71 -12.98 24.14
C HIS A 158 -0.73 -14.05 24.64
N LEU A 159 0.05 -13.81 25.71
CA LEU A 159 0.95 -14.84 26.27
C LEU A 159 0.17 -16.10 26.68
N ALA A 160 -0.90 -15.93 27.43
CA ALA A 160 -1.74 -17.05 27.85
C ALA A 160 -2.48 -17.68 26.66
N ALA A 161 -2.86 -16.87 25.66
CA ALA A 161 -3.53 -17.35 24.46
C ALA A 161 -2.60 -18.24 23.61
N VAL A 162 -1.35 -17.83 23.38
CA VAL A 162 -0.34 -18.64 22.66
C VAL A 162 -0.06 -19.93 23.41
N GLU A 163 0.18 -19.86 24.72
CA GLU A 163 0.45 -21.05 25.55
C GLU A 163 -0.69 -22.07 25.48
N ARG A 164 -1.93 -21.59 25.54
CA ARG A 164 -3.14 -22.43 25.40
C ARG A 164 -3.27 -23.00 23.99
N ALA A 165 -3.12 -22.15 22.98
CA ALA A 165 -3.34 -22.53 21.58
C ALA A 165 -2.27 -23.49 21.05
N CYS A 166 -1.03 -23.31 21.49
CA CYS A 166 0.16 -23.98 20.94
C CYS A 166 0.74 -25.06 21.87
N GLY A 167 0.20 -25.20 23.08
CA GLY A 167 0.73 -26.15 24.07
C GLY A 167 2.05 -25.71 24.71
N GLY A 168 2.43 -24.45 24.60
CA GLY A 168 3.65 -23.84 25.12
C GLY A 168 4.05 -22.61 24.31
N LEU A 169 5.07 -21.89 24.78
CA LEU A 169 5.59 -20.73 24.05
C LEU A 169 6.66 -21.14 23.04
N PRO A 170 6.69 -20.56 21.82
CA PRO A 170 7.79 -20.71 20.87
C PRO A 170 9.14 -20.30 21.47
N GLY A 171 10.23 -20.88 20.98
CA GLY A 171 11.58 -20.56 21.44
C GLY A 171 12.07 -19.16 21.12
N LEU A 172 11.46 -18.52 20.11
CA LEU A 172 11.66 -17.12 19.73
C LEU A 172 10.33 -16.38 19.82
N MET A 173 10.29 -15.31 20.62
CA MET A 173 9.11 -14.48 20.84
C MET A 173 9.44 -12.99 20.68
N CYS A 174 8.49 -12.24 20.19
CA CYS A 174 8.57 -10.79 20.02
C CYS A 174 7.37 -10.12 20.70
N CYS A 175 7.54 -8.90 21.20
CA CYS A 175 6.45 -8.06 21.68
C CYS A 175 6.44 -6.73 20.93
N ARG A 176 5.24 -6.26 20.59
CA ARG A 176 5.01 -4.94 20.00
C ARG A 176 4.92 -3.89 21.10
N TRP A 177 5.92 -3.05 21.19
CA TRP A 177 5.91 -1.93 22.12
C TRP A 177 5.07 -0.76 21.60
N ASN A 178 4.20 -0.22 22.44
CA ASN A 178 3.54 1.06 22.26
C ASN A 178 4.26 2.12 23.12
N PRO A 179 4.95 3.10 22.54
CA PRO A 179 5.70 4.10 23.30
C PRO A 179 4.78 5.07 24.07
N GLY A 180 3.47 5.07 23.82
CA GLY A 180 2.54 6.01 24.44
C GLY A 180 2.95 7.46 24.18
N PRO A 181 2.90 8.35 25.20
CA PRO A 181 3.19 9.77 25.04
C PRO A 181 4.66 10.10 24.78
N LEU A 182 5.56 9.10 24.80
CA LEU A 182 6.98 9.28 24.46
C LEU A 182 7.19 9.56 22.95
N LYS A 183 6.20 9.29 22.14
CA LYS A 183 6.25 9.53 20.68
C LYS A 183 5.07 10.36 20.22
N GLY A 184 5.36 11.38 19.41
CA GLY A 184 4.32 12.21 18.77
C GLY A 184 3.45 11.38 17.83
N GLY A 185 2.19 11.81 17.68
CA GLY A 185 1.22 11.15 16.79
C GLY A 185 1.56 11.27 15.32
N ASN A 186 1.00 10.36 14.53
CA ASN A 186 1.08 10.37 13.07
C ASN A 186 -0.30 10.63 12.45
N ALA A 187 -0.34 11.32 11.33
CA ALA A 187 -1.60 11.79 10.71
C ALA A 187 -2.60 10.66 10.35
N ILE A 188 -2.12 9.41 10.16
CA ILE A 188 -2.97 8.27 9.80
C ILE A 188 -3.25 7.37 11.02
N ILE A 189 -2.23 7.10 11.84
CA ILE A 189 -2.37 6.22 13.02
C ILE A 189 -2.98 6.95 14.21
N GLY A 190 -2.81 8.26 14.30
CA GLY A 190 -3.19 9.04 15.47
C GLY A 190 -2.09 9.05 16.53
N LYS A 191 -2.48 9.30 17.78
CA LYS A 191 -1.54 9.31 18.91
C LYS A 191 -1.31 7.89 19.43
N PRO A 192 -0.06 7.52 19.78
CA PRO A 192 0.22 6.17 20.29
C PRO A 192 -0.58 5.82 21.55
N GLU A 193 -0.83 6.76 22.43
CA GLU A 193 -1.61 6.54 23.67
C GLU A 193 -3.10 6.23 23.41
N GLU A 194 -3.62 6.56 22.22
CA GLU A 194 -5.00 6.27 21.79
C GLU A 194 -5.07 5.01 20.91
N ALA A 195 -3.92 4.42 20.55
CA ALA A 195 -3.87 3.24 19.71
C ALA A 195 -4.32 1.98 20.48
N LYS A 196 -5.13 1.14 19.81
CA LYS A 196 -5.71 -0.08 20.38
C LYS A 196 -4.70 -1.24 20.51
N TYR A 197 -3.42 -1.04 20.28
CA TYR A 197 -2.43 -2.09 20.13
C TYR A 197 -1.08 -1.72 20.75
N GLY A 198 -0.38 -2.75 21.16
CA GLY A 198 0.96 -2.69 21.69
C GLY A 198 1.03 -2.63 23.22
N PHE A 199 2.06 -3.25 23.77
CA PHE A 199 2.36 -3.29 25.20
C PHE A 199 2.77 -1.91 25.72
N THR A 200 2.30 -1.53 26.90
CA THR A 200 2.94 -0.45 27.64
C THR A 200 4.36 -0.84 28.07
N THR A 201 5.14 0.14 28.50
CA THR A 201 6.51 -0.13 28.97
C THR A 201 6.53 -1.09 30.16
N GLU A 202 5.60 -0.93 31.10
CA GLU A 202 5.47 -1.78 32.30
C GLU A 202 5.09 -3.21 31.91
N GLN A 203 4.13 -3.37 31.02
CA GLN A 203 3.72 -4.68 30.52
C GLN A 203 4.86 -5.43 29.80
N LEU A 204 5.78 -4.70 29.13
CA LEU A 204 6.94 -5.34 28.49
C LEU A 204 7.85 -6.02 29.52
N TYR A 205 8.14 -5.37 30.66
CA TYR A 205 8.98 -6.00 31.69
C TYR A 205 8.36 -7.29 32.17
N ASP A 206 7.06 -7.28 32.48
CA ASP A 206 6.32 -8.44 32.93
C ASP A 206 6.29 -9.54 31.87
N ALA A 207 6.00 -9.19 30.63
CA ALA A 207 5.93 -10.15 29.52
C ALA A 207 7.27 -10.85 29.28
N TYR A 208 8.38 -10.10 29.17
CA TYR A 208 9.68 -10.70 28.95
C TYR A 208 10.16 -11.50 30.14
N ALA A 209 9.87 -11.09 31.37
CA ALA A 209 10.16 -11.87 32.58
C ALA A 209 9.38 -13.19 32.58
N GLN A 210 8.09 -13.18 32.27
CA GLN A 210 7.25 -14.38 32.17
C GLN A 210 7.76 -15.31 31.05
N MET A 211 8.03 -14.79 29.86
CA MET A 211 8.56 -15.57 28.71
C MET A 211 9.89 -16.26 29.10
N LYS A 212 10.82 -15.52 29.73
CA LYS A 212 12.10 -16.06 30.22
C LYS A 212 11.89 -17.18 31.22
N ALA A 213 11.00 -16.98 32.21
CA ALA A 213 10.66 -17.99 33.21
C ALA A 213 10.04 -19.25 32.61
N LYS A 214 9.27 -19.10 31.52
CA LYS A 214 8.63 -20.20 30.78
C LYS A 214 9.55 -20.86 29.73
N GLY A 215 10.82 -20.46 29.67
CA GLY A 215 11.83 -21.14 28.86
C GLY A 215 12.09 -20.56 27.49
N VAL A 216 11.49 -19.42 27.12
CA VAL A 216 11.88 -18.68 25.91
C VAL A 216 13.35 -18.23 26.03
N ARG A 217 14.10 -18.35 24.95
CA ARG A 217 15.56 -18.07 24.96
C ARG A 217 15.95 -17.00 23.94
N ARG A 218 15.13 -16.78 22.94
CA ARG A 218 15.38 -15.81 21.86
C ARG A 218 14.27 -14.77 21.88
N PHE A 219 14.64 -13.50 21.78
CA PHE A 219 13.71 -12.39 21.94
C PHE A 219 13.87 -11.38 20.83
N GLY A 220 12.76 -10.87 20.33
CA GLY A 220 12.67 -9.69 19.48
C GLY A 220 11.92 -8.58 20.18
N LEU A 221 12.12 -7.32 19.75
CA LEU A 221 11.30 -6.19 20.15
C LEU A 221 10.85 -5.43 18.90
N HIS A 222 9.56 -5.10 18.85
CA HIS A 222 8.93 -4.45 17.70
C HIS A 222 8.24 -3.15 18.13
N THR A 223 8.11 -2.19 17.19
CA THR A 223 7.17 -1.06 17.32
C THR A 223 6.60 -0.68 15.96
N MET A 224 5.39 -0.10 15.95
CA MET A 224 4.76 0.43 14.74
C MET A 224 3.93 1.65 15.10
N VAL A 225 4.44 2.85 14.83
CA VAL A 225 3.85 4.13 15.26
C VAL A 225 3.59 5.11 14.12
N ALA A 226 3.89 4.73 12.88
CA ALA A 226 3.73 5.58 11.71
C ALA A 226 3.02 4.87 10.55
N SER A 227 2.33 5.64 9.73
CA SER A 227 1.84 5.20 8.41
C SER A 227 1.90 6.39 7.46
N ASN A 228 2.55 6.19 6.31
CA ASN A 228 2.82 7.23 5.32
C ASN A 228 3.56 8.44 5.90
N GLU A 229 4.58 8.18 6.71
CA GLU A 229 5.39 9.24 7.28
C GLU A 229 6.36 9.78 6.22
N LEU A 230 6.34 11.10 6.02
CA LEU A 230 7.18 11.78 5.03
C LEU A 230 8.38 12.48 5.67
N ASP A 231 8.45 12.55 7.00
CA ASP A 231 9.62 13.05 7.69
C ASP A 231 10.62 11.91 7.99
N PRO A 232 11.81 11.89 7.34
CA PRO A 232 12.83 10.90 7.63
C PRO A 232 13.27 10.88 9.09
N GLN A 233 13.26 12.05 9.75
CA GLN A 233 13.70 12.17 11.14
C GLN A 233 12.74 11.44 12.09
N TYR A 234 11.44 11.47 11.80
CA TYR A 234 10.47 10.72 12.60
C TYR A 234 10.77 9.20 12.64
N ILE A 235 11.20 8.62 11.51
CA ILE A 235 11.59 7.20 11.44
C ILE A 235 12.88 6.93 12.22
N ILE A 236 13.88 7.81 12.07
CA ILE A 236 15.16 7.71 12.80
C ILE A 236 14.95 7.82 14.31
N ASP A 237 14.14 8.77 14.76
CA ASP A 237 13.81 8.94 16.18
C ASP A 237 13.03 7.73 16.75
N THR A 238 12.15 7.13 15.94
CA THR A 238 11.43 5.91 16.33
C THR A 238 12.41 4.76 16.56
N ALA A 239 13.35 4.57 15.65
CA ALA A 239 14.42 3.56 15.81
C ALA A 239 15.24 3.82 17.06
N THR A 240 15.64 5.07 17.32
CA THR A 240 16.42 5.47 18.49
C THR A 240 15.71 5.13 19.78
N LEU A 241 14.42 5.49 19.92
CA LEU A 241 13.61 5.15 21.09
C LEU A 241 13.53 3.65 21.31
N LEU A 242 13.39 2.86 20.23
CA LEU A 242 13.32 1.41 20.32
C LEU A 242 14.68 0.80 20.75
N PHE A 243 15.79 1.36 20.28
CA PHE A 243 17.13 0.93 20.69
C PHE A 243 17.39 1.18 22.18
N ASP A 244 16.99 2.33 22.71
CA ASP A 244 17.05 2.62 24.13
C ASP A 244 16.19 1.64 24.95
N ARG A 245 15.04 1.25 24.43
CA ARG A 245 14.16 0.27 25.06
C ARG A 245 14.78 -1.13 25.10
N VAL A 246 15.51 -1.54 24.04
CA VAL A 246 16.27 -2.81 24.05
C VAL A 246 17.30 -2.82 25.17
N VAL A 247 18.09 -1.76 25.30
CA VAL A 247 19.13 -1.65 26.34
C VAL A 247 18.52 -1.70 27.75
N ASP A 248 17.43 -0.99 27.96
CA ASP A 248 16.73 -0.95 29.25
C ASP A 248 16.13 -2.31 29.64
N LEU A 249 15.43 -2.97 28.72
CA LEU A 249 14.89 -4.31 28.90
C LEU A 249 16.00 -5.35 29.15
N SER A 250 17.06 -5.33 28.37
CA SER A 250 18.20 -6.23 28.53
C SER A 250 18.79 -6.13 29.93
N ARG A 251 18.95 -4.90 30.42
CA ARG A 251 19.51 -4.65 31.76
C ARG A 251 18.56 -5.07 32.88
N LYS A 252 17.26 -4.71 32.79
CA LYS A 252 16.29 -4.92 33.86
C LYS A 252 15.80 -6.36 33.96
N VAL A 253 15.57 -7.02 32.81
CA VAL A 253 15.07 -8.41 32.76
C VAL A 253 16.23 -9.42 32.66
N GLY A 254 17.42 -8.99 32.31
CA GLY A 254 18.57 -9.85 32.11
C GLY A 254 18.41 -10.80 30.93
N ILE A 255 17.98 -10.26 29.78
CA ILE A 255 17.83 -10.98 28.50
C ILE A 255 18.67 -10.32 27.42
N THR A 256 18.93 -11.06 26.34
CA THR A 256 19.53 -10.57 25.13
C THR A 256 18.52 -10.66 23.98
N PHE A 257 18.52 -9.68 23.10
CA PHE A 257 17.66 -9.67 21.93
C PHE A 257 18.40 -10.21 20.71
N ASP A 258 17.72 -10.99 19.88
CA ASP A 258 18.21 -11.47 18.58
C ASP A 258 18.03 -10.39 17.50
N PHE A 259 16.91 -9.67 17.59
CA PHE A 259 16.56 -8.62 16.62
C PHE A 259 15.74 -7.50 17.26
N VAL A 260 15.76 -6.38 16.57
CA VAL A 260 14.84 -5.27 16.79
C VAL A 260 14.11 -4.97 15.47
N ASN A 261 12.79 -4.81 15.53
CA ASN A 261 11.94 -4.53 14.38
C ASN A 261 11.34 -3.14 14.53
N ILE A 262 11.75 -2.21 13.68
CA ILE A 262 11.29 -0.82 13.72
C ILE A 262 9.95 -0.62 13.01
N GLY A 263 9.28 -1.70 12.59
CA GLY A 263 8.03 -1.67 11.85
C GLY A 263 8.19 -1.12 10.44
N GLY A 264 7.11 -0.58 9.93
CA GLY A 264 7.08 0.08 8.63
C GLY A 264 6.83 1.58 8.76
N GLY A 265 5.95 2.10 7.90
CA GLY A 265 5.46 3.47 8.01
C GLY A 265 6.13 4.46 7.08
N ILE A 266 7.22 4.12 6.42
CA ILE A 266 7.85 4.97 5.39
C ILE A 266 6.82 5.34 4.34
N GLY A 267 6.63 6.65 4.15
CA GLY A 267 5.64 7.22 3.25
C GLY A 267 6.08 7.28 1.79
N ILE A 268 5.12 7.62 0.94
CA ILE A 268 5.35 7.87 -0.49
C ILE A 268 4.80 9.24 -0.88
N PRO A 269 5.37 9.87 -1.91
CA PRO A 269 4.91 11.17 -2.40
C PRO A 269 3.64 10.97 -3.25
N TYR A 270 2.48 11.04 -2.62
CA TYR A 270 1.21 10.95 -3.37
C TYR A 270 0.99 12.16 -4.26
N ARG A 271 1.40 13.37 -3.81
CA ARG A 271 1.26 14.61 -4.57
C ARG A 271 2.48 14.87 -5.44
N PRO A 272 2.31 15.46 -6.62
CA PRO A 272 3.44 15.75 -7.52
C PRO A 272 4.51 16.70 -6.95
N ASP A 273 4.12 17.53 -5.98
CA ASP A 273 4.99 18.49 -5.28
C ASP A 273 5.73 17.89 -4.08
N GLN A 274 5.45 16.64 -3.71
CA GLN A 274 6.16 15.92 -2.65
C GLN A 274 7.39 15.19 -3.19
N ALA A 275 8.45 15.14 -2.39
CA ALA A 275 9.66 14.39 -2.72
C ALA A 275 9.56 12.91 -2.32
N ALA A 276 10.20 12.04 -3.09
CA ALA A 276 10.39 10.65 -2.70
C ALA A 276 11.24 10.54 -1.44
N GLN A 277 10.97 9.51 -0.62
CA GLN A 277 11.71 9.31 0.62
C GLN A 277 13.19 9.00 0.35
N PRO A 278 14.11 9.70 1.04
CA PRO A 278 15.54 9.46 0.90
C PRO A 278 15.96 8.25 1.75
N LEU A 279 15.72 7.03 1.25
CA LEU A 279 15.98 5.77 1.96
C LEU A 279 17.41 5.68 2.45
N GLU A 280 18.37 6.18 1.67
CA GLU A 280 19.79 6.21 2.00
C GLU A 280 20.06 7.11 3.22
N LYS A 281 19.38 8.26 3.32
CA LYS A 281 19.44 9.15 4.49
C LYS A 281 18.83 8.51 5.73
N ILE A 282 17.69 7.83 5.56
CA ILE A 282 17.02 7.09 6.64
C ILE A 282 17.96 5.99 7.14
N GLY A 283 18.52 5.18 6.24
CA GLY A 283 19.45 4.11 6.56
C GLY A 283 20.70 4.61 7.31
N ALA A 284 21.34 5.68 6.82
CA ALA A 284 22.50 6.28 7.48
C ALA A 284 22.17 6.88 8.86
N GLY A 285 21.00 7.52 9.01
CA GLY A 285 20.56 8.06 10.29
C GLY A 285 20.30 6.96 11.33
N ILE A 286 19.67 5.86 10.91
CA ILE A 286 19.44 4.70 11.78
C ILE A 286 20.76 3.99 12.12
N GLU A 287 21.72 3.90 11.17
CA GLU A 287 23.06 3.39 11.44
C GLU A 287 23.78 4.20 12.53
N ALA A 288 23.72 5.53 12.44
CA ALA A 288 24.33 6.40 13.45
C ALA A 288 23.71 6.20 14.84
N ALA A 289 22.36 6.10 14.90
CA ALA A 289 21.65 5.79 16.13
C ALA A 289 22.01 4.38 16.66
N TYR A 290 22.07 3.38 15.80
CA TYR A 290 22.46 2.02 16.16
C TYR A 290 23.85 1.96 16.79
N ARG A 291 24.83 2.66 16.21
CA ARG A 291 26.21 2.73 16.74
C ARG A 291 26.25 3.34 18.14
N THR A 292 25.47 4.40 18.37
CA THR A 292 25.45 5.14 19.63
C THR A 292 24.65 4.45 20.72
N HIS A 293 23.43 3.99 20.39
CA HIS A 293 22.45 3.53 21.37
C HIS A 293 22.49 2.01 21.61
N LEU A 294 23.03 1.23 20.67
CA LEU A 294 23.13 -0.23 20.80
C LEU A 294 24.57 -0.72 20.88
N ARG A 295 25.37 -0.47 19.85
CA ARG A 295 26.75 -1.01 19.79
C ARG A 295 27.60 -0.52 20.94
N ALA A 296 27.55 0.78 21.24
CA ALA A 296 28.29 1.37 22.37
C ALA A 296 27.80 0.88 23.75
N GLN A 297 26.57 0.30 23.81
CA GLN A 297 25.96 -0.25 25.02
C GLN A 297 26.09 -1.79 25.13
N GLY A 298 26.90 -2.42 24.28
CA GLY A 298 27.19 -3.86 24.35
C GLY A 298 26.26 -4.75 23.51
N HIS A 299 25.54 -4.19 22.54
CA HIS A 299 24.67 -4.94 21.60
C HIS A 299 25.19 -4.81 20.13
N PRO A 300 26.39 -5.33 19.79
CA PRO A 300 27.03 -5.06 18.50
C PRO A 300 26.37 -5.79 17.31
N ASP A 301 25.73 -6.95 17.57
CA ASP A 301 25.28 -7.91 16.53
C ASP A 301 23.75 -8.02 16.46
N LEU A 302 23.01 -7.04 17.01
CA LEU A 302 21.56 -7.04 16.99
C LEU A 302 21.06 -6.87 15.53
N LYS A 303 20.24 -7.81 15.08
CA LYS A 303 19.64 -7.74 13.74
C LYS A 303 18.58 -6.65 13.68
N LEU A 304 18.50 -5.96 12.55
CA LEU A 304 17.51 -4.93 12.29
C LEU A 304 16.46 -5.44 11.31
N TYR A 305 15.19 -5.38 11.71
CA TYR A 305 14.05 -5.76 10.87
C TYR A 305 13.15 -4.57 10.58
N MET A 306 12.47 -4.62 9.43
CA MET A 306 11.44 -3.66 9.04
C MET A 306 10.22 -4.38 8.44
N GLU A 307 9.08 -3.67 8.39
CA GLU A 307 7.78 -4.18 7.88
C GLU A 307 7.15 -3.18 6.90
N CYS A 308 7.88 -2.85 5.85
CA CYS A 308 7.39 -1.89 4.86
C CYS A 308 6.41 -2.55 3.88
N GLY A 309 5.29 -1.89 3.65
CA GLY A 309 4.33 -2.29 2.61
C GLY A 309 4.15 -1.18 1.59
N ARG A 310 3.64 -0.03 2.05
CA ARG A 310 3.29 1.10 1.18
C ARG A 310 4.44 1.59 0.30
N CYS A 311 5.60 1.81 0.87
CA CYS A 311 6.75 2.31 0.11
C CYS A 311 7.30 1.27 -0.88
N ILE A 312 6.97 -0.02 -0.72
CA ILE A 312 7.44 -1.10 -1.61
C ILE A 312 6.62 -1.15 -2.89
N THR A 313 5.30 -1.31 -2.80
CA THR A 313 4.41 -1.53 -3.95
C THR A 313 3.61 -0.28 -4.34
N GLY A 314 3.35 0.61 -3.39
CA GLY A 314 2.44 1.75 -3.55
C GLY A 314 2.69 2.58 -4.81
N PRO A 315 3.91 3.12 -5.04
CA PRO A 315 4.21 3.98 -6.19
C PRO A 315 4.15 3.26 -7.54
N TYR A 316 4.20 1.93 -7.54
CA TYR A 316 4.38 1.09 -8.71
C TYR A 316 3.13 0.27 -9.05
N GLY A 317 1.99 0.67 -8.52
CA GLY A 317 0.69 0.12 -8.88
C GLY A 317 -0.28 1.23 -9.26
N TYR A 318 -1.12 0.94 -10.23
CA TYR A 318 -2.02 1.89 -10.87
C TYR A 318 -3.42 1.29 -10.95
N LEU A 319 -4.46 2.10 -10.70
CA LEU A 319 -5.83 1.76 -11.03
C LEU A 319 -6.17 2.39 -12.39
N VAL A 320 -6.46 1.56 -13.36
CA VAL A 320 -6.86 1.97 -14.71
C VAL A 320 -8.37 1.87 -14.83
N ALA A 321 -9.00 2.94 -15.28
CA ALA A 321 -10.44 3.03 -15.45
C ALA A 321 -10.80 3.74 -16.75
N ARG A 322 -12.06 3.61 -17.16
CA ARG A 322 -12.58 4.27 -18.36
C ARG A 322 -13.69 5.24 -17.98
N VAL A 323 -13.67 6.42 -18.56
CA VAL A 323 -14.75 7.41 -18.44
C VAL A 323 -16.03 6.84 -19.05
N ARG A 324 -17.09 6.81 -18.27
CA ARG A 324 -18.43 6.39 -18.72
C ARG A 324 -19.29 7.58 -19.11
N HIS A 325 -19.30 8.60 -18.25
CA HIS A 325 -20.11 9.79 -18.46
C HIS A 325 -19.38 11.05 -18.01
N VAL A 326 -19.62 12.15 -18.69
CA VAL A 326 -19.33 13.49 -18.19
C VAL A 326 -20.68 14.17 -17.97
N LYS A 327 -20.99 14.52 -16.73
CA LYS A 327 -22.27 15.10 -16.33
C LYS A 327 -22.06 16.56 -15.90
N GLU A 328 -22.94 17.43 -16.37
CA GLU A 328 -23.00 18.81 -15.94
C GLU A 328 -24.31 19.05 -15.18
N THR A 329 -24.16 19.43 -13.91
CA THR A 329 -25.28 19.84 -13.05
C THR A 329 -24.88 21.13 -12.34
N TYR A 330 -24.87 21.17 -11.01
CA TYR A 330 -24.26 22.28 -10.24
C TYR A 330 -22.73 22.25 -10.28
N ARG A 331 -22.14 21.11 -10.66
CA ARG A 331 -20.72 20.87 -10.89
C ARG A 331 -20.54 19.95 -12.10
N THR A 332 -19.34 19.91 -12.62
CA THR A 332 -18.95 18.90 -13.61
C THR A 332 -18.50 17.62 -12.90
N TYR A 333 -19.02 16.49 -13.31
CA TYR A 333 -18.69 15.16 -12.81
C TYR A 333 -18.16 14.27 -13.92
N VAL A 334 -16.99 13.70 -13.70
CA VAL A 334 -16.41 12.65 -14.57
C VAL A 334 -16.64 11.30 -13.90
N GLY A 335 -17.63 10.56 -14.40
CA GLY A 335 -17.99 9.24 -13.89
C GLY A 335 -17.15 8.14 -14.56
N LEU A 336 -16.48 7.33 -13.73
CA LEU A 336 -15.65 6.20 -14.15
C LEU A 336 -16.41 4.88 -14.03
N ASP A 337 -15.90 3.83 -14.68
CA ASP A 337 -16.30 2.45 -14.42
C ASP A 337 -15.67 1.87 -13.13
N ALA A 338 -14.62 2.49 -12.62
CA ALA A 338 -14.13 2.26 -11.27
C ALA A 338 -14.98 2.99 -10.22
N CYS A 339 -14.96 2.51 -9.00
CA CYS A 339 -15.62 3.14 -7.85
C CYS A 339 -14.78 2.96 -6.57
N MET A 340 -15.21 3.54 -5.44
CA MET A 340 -14.45 3.44 -4.19
C MET A 340 -14.22 2.01 -3.72
N SER A 341 -14.99 1.03 -4.19
CA SER A 341 -14.72 -0.39 -3.92
C SER A 341 -13.45 -0.91 -4.62
N ASN A 342 -12.93 -0.20 -5.62
CA ASN A 342 -11.63 -0.47 -6.23
C ASN A 342 -10.49 0.31 -5.56
N LEU A 343 -10.77 1.52 -5.06
CA LEU A 343 -9.80 2.38 -4.35
C LEU A 343 -10.52 3.20 -3.28
N MET A 344 -10.63 2.66 -2.08
CA MET A 344 -11.37 3.26 -0.97
C MET A 344 -10.72 4.52 -0.39
N ARG A 345 -9.40 4.64 -0.46
CA ARG A 345 -8.62 5.63 0.28
C ARG A 345 -9.05 7.10 0.08
N PRO A 346 -9.40 7.58 -1.13
CA PRO A 346 -9.91 8.94 -1.30
C PRO A 346 -11.19 9.19 -0.49
N ALA A 347 -12.14 8.27 -0.53
CA ALA A 347 -13.41 8.40 0.18
C ALA A 347 -13.27 8.28 1.70
N LEU A 348 -12.43 7.32 2.17
CA LEU A 348 -12.27 7.02 3.60
C LEU A 348 -11.38 8.02 4.33
N TYR A 349 -10.27 8.44 3.69
CA TYR A 349 -9.22 9.24 4.33
C TYR A 349 -9.05 10.64 3.71
N GLY A 350 -9.83 10.99 2.68
CA GLY A 350 -9.55 12.18 1.87
C GLY A 350 -8.19 12.10 1.16
N ALA A 351 -7.67 10.88 0.93
CA ALA A 351 -6.35 10.67 0.39
C ALA A 351 -6.25 11.16 -1.06
N TYR A 352 -5.16 11.87 -1.35
CA TYR A 352 -4.87 12.28 -2.72
C TYR A 352 -4.30 11.08 -3.51
N HIS A 353 -4.81 10.88 -4.72
CA HIS A 353 -4.18 10.08 -5.77
C HIS A 353 -4.07 10.94 -7.02
N HIS A 354 -2.88 10.95 -7.64
CA HIS A 354 -2.70 11.68 -8.89
C HIS A 354 -3.50 11.00 -10.00
N ILE A 355 -4.10 11.80 -10.89
CA ILE A 355 -4.92 11.32 -12.00
C ILE A 355 -4.27 11.76 -13.31
N SER A 356 -3.87 10.80 -14.12
CA SER A 356 -3.37 11.02 -15.48
C SER A 356 -4.41 10.60 -16.52
N VAL A 357 -4.40 11.30 -17.64
CA VAL A 357 -5.18 10.97 -18.84
C VAL A 357 -4.20 10.63 -19.95
N PRO A 358 -3.95 9.33 -20.23
CA PRO A 358 -2.82 8.87 -21.07
C PRO A 358 -2.79 9.44 -22.49
N LYS A 359 -3.94 9.81 -23.06
CA LYS A 359 -4.00 10.41 -24.41
C LYS A 359 -3.25 11.74 -24.55
N TYR A 360 -2.99 12.43 -23.44
CA TYR A 360 -2.21 13.68 -23.41
C TYR A 360 -0.73 13.43 -23.08
N GLY A 361 -0.38 12.18 -22.80
CA GLY A 361 0.98 11.77 -22.54
C GLY A 361 1.81 11.60 -23.80
N PRO A 362 3.11 11.97 -23.83
CA PRO A 362 3.98 11.55 -24.90
C PRO A 362 4.18 10.04 -24.90
N ALA A 363 4.46 9.48 -26.05
CA ALA A 363 4.85 8.09 -26.18
C ALA A 363 6.24 7.89 -25.55
N GLY A 364 6.32 7.15 -24.46
CA GLY A 364 7.56 6.50 -24.03
C GLY A 364 8.59 7.33 -23.27
N THR A 365 8.23 8.35 -22.48
CA THR A 365 9.22 9.10 -21.69
C THR A 365 8.76 9.52 -20.29
N THR A 366 9.73 9.60 -19.41
CA THR A 366 9.66 10.27 -18.11
C THR A 366 9.32 11.75 -18.29
N TYR A 367 8.25 12.19 -17.63
CA TYR A 367 7.87 13.60 -17.64
C TYR A 367 8.67 14.40 -16.64
N THR A 368 9.22 15.53 -17.09
CA THR A 368 9.64 16.62 -16.22
C THR A 368 8.84 17.88 -16.47
N GLU A 369 8.33 18.09 -17.70
CA GLU A 369 7.43 19.21 -18.02
C GLU A 369 6.40 18.73 -19.05
N THR A 370 5.12 18.95 -18.78
CA THR A 370 4.06 18.64 -19.73
C THR A 370 3.83 19.83 -20.67
N PRO A 371 3.59 19.59 -21.96
CA PRO A 371 3.01 20.61 -22.81
C PRO A 371 1.69 21.09 -22.18
N ALA A 372 1.37 22.37 -22.37
CA ALA A 372 0.11 22.90 -21.90
C ALA A 372 -1.06 22.12 -22.51
N VAL A 373 -1.88 21.52 -21.66
CA VAL A 373 -3.05 20.73 -22.05
C VAL A 373 -4.34 21.43 -21.61
N PRO A 374 -5.45 21.24 -22.33
CA PRO A 374 -6.73 21.79 -21.91
C PRO A 374 -7.19 21.09 -20.63
N LEU A 375 -7.53 21.86 -19.60
CA LEU A 375 -8.00 21.39 -18.30
C LEU A 375 -9.48 21.60 -18.12
N MET A 376 -10.09 20.72 -17.34
CA MET A 376 -11.44 20.86 -16.81
C MET A 376 -11.42 20.72 -15.31
N ARG A 377 -12.22 21.55 -14.63
CA ARG A 377 -12.43 21.45 -13.18
C ARG A 377 -13.62 20.57 -12.90
N CYS A 378 -13.40 19.47 -12.20
CA CYS A 378 -14.46 18.47 -11.98
C CYS A 378 -14.30 17.68 -10.68
N ASP A 379 -15.36 16.98 -10.29
CA ASP A 379 -15.30 15.85 -9.39
C ASP A 379 -15.14 14.57 -10.22
N VAL A 380 -14.17 13.72 -9.87
CA VAL A 380 -13.99 12.39 -10.49
C VAL A 380 -14.65 11.35 -9.60
N THR A 381 -15.65 10.65 -10.11
CA THR A 381 -16.56 9.84 -9.31
C THR A 381 -16.67 8.40 -9.81
N GLY A 382 -17.04 7.50 -8.91
CA GLY A 382 -17.49 6.16 -9.28
C GLY A 382 -19.01 6.08 -9.48
N SER A 383 -19.54 4.86 -9.41
CA SER A 383 -20.93 4.54 -9.75
C SER A 383 -21.74 3.96 -8.58
N LEU A 384 -21.24 4.07 -7.35
CA LEU A 384 -21.99 3.64 -6.16
C LEU A 384 -23.10 4.63 -5.82
N CYS A 385 -24.15 4.13 -5.17
CA CYS A 385 -25.20 4.97 -4.56
C CYS A 385 -24.70 5.63 -3.26
N GLU A 386 -23.47 6.13 -3.27
CA GLU A 386 -22.78 6.73 -2.15
C GLU A 386 -22.15 8.04 -2.60
N ASN A 387 -22.51 9.16 -1.97
CA ASN A 387 -22.03 10.47 -2.38
C ASN A 387 -20.52 10.65 -2.19
N ASN A 388 -19.90 9.88 -1.28
CA ASN A 388 -18.45 9.87 -1.06
C ASN A 388 -17.69 9.03 -2.08
N ASP A 389 -18.36 8.39 -3.04
CA ASP A 389 -17.69 7.64 -4.13
C ASP A 389 -17.00 8.61 -5.11
N LYS A 390 -15.97 9.27 -4.61
CA LYS A 390 -15.19 10.30 -5.31
C LYS A 390 -13.70 10.04 -5.16
N PHE A 391 -13.03 9.98 -6.30
CA PHE A 391 -11.56 9.90 -6.37
C PHE A 391 -10.89 11.27 -6.29
N ALA A 392 -11.62 12.32 -6.71
CA ALA A 392 -11.19 13.70 -6.63
C ALA A 392 -12.40 14.63 -6.53
N ILE A 393 -12.23 15.73 -5.81
CA ILE A 393 -13.25 16.78 -5.63
C ILE A 393 -12.68 18.08 -6.12
N GLN A 394 -13.40 18.77 -7.05
CA GLN A 394 -13.04 20.06 -7.62
C GLN A 394 -11.56 20.14 -8.01
N ARG A 395 -11.11 19.15 -8.78
CA ARG A 395 -9.74 19.03 -9.25
C ARG A 395 -9.64 19.42 -10.73
N ASP A 396 -8.59 20.15 -11.06
CA ASP A 396 -8.22 20.36 -12.46
C ASP A 396 -7.56 19.09 -12.99
N ILE A 397 -8.15 18.49 -14.03
CA ILE A 397 -7.60 17.35 -14.77
C ILE A 397 -7.60 17.66 -16.27
N PRO A 398 -6.77 16.99 -17.08
CA PRO A 398 -6.90 17.09 -18.53
C PRO A 398 -8.32 16.76 -19.00
N VAL A 399 -8.81 17.48 -20.03
CA VAL A 399 -10.17 17.29 -20.57
C VAL A 399 -10.37 15.85 -21.04
N VAL A 400 -11.44 15.22 -20.59
CA VAL A 400 -11.82 13.85 -20.96
C VAL A 400 -13.20 13.80 -21.61
N ALA A 401 -13.41 12.73 -22.37
CA ALA A 401 -14.69 12.36 -22.96
C ALA A 401 -15.05 10.90 -22.58
N PRO A 402 -16.33 10.50 -22.68
CA PRO A 402 -16.70 9.09 -22.56
C PRO A 402 -15.86 8.20 -23.47
N GLY A 403 -15.31 7.12 -22.91
CA GLY A 403 -14.41 6.20 -23.59
C GLY A 403 -12.92 6.44 -23.31
N ASP A 404 -12.51 7.62 -22.85
CA ASP A 404 -11.11 7.88 -22.50
C ASP A 404 -10.64 7.03 -21.32
N LEU A 405 -9.37 6.60 -21.34
CA LEU A 405 -8.72 5.99 -20.19
C LEU A 405 -8.25 7.05 -19.20
N VAL A 406 -8.36 6.69 -17.95
CA VAL A 406 -7.89 7.45 -16.78
C VAL A 406 -7.07 6.54 -15.91
N VAL A 407 -5.94 7.01 -15.40
CA VAL A 407 -5.04 6.26 -14.52
C VAL A 407 -4.93 6.98 -13.18
N LEU A 408 -5.28 6.29 -12.10
CA LEU A 408 -5.05 6.72 -10.74
C LEU A 408 -3.74 6.12 -10.25
N HIS A 409 -2.78 6.98 -9.93
CA HIS A 409 -1.44 6.59 -9.48
C HIS A 409 -1.40 6.16 -8.03
N ASP A 410 -0.27 5.56 -7.64
CA ASP A 410 0.03 5.17 -6.25
C ASP A 410 -1.02 4.23 -5.64
N ALA A 411 -1.65 3.40 -6.47
CA ALA A 411 -2.69 2.45 -6.07
C ALA A 411 -2.14 1.04 -5.75
N GLY A 412 -0.80 0.87 -5.76
CA GLY A 412 -0.15 -0.42 -5.58
C GLY A 412 -0.14 -0.95 -4.15
N ALA A 413 -0.46 -0.11 -3.16
CA ALA A 413 -0.62 -0.52 -1.78
C ALA A 413 -1.92 0.04 -1.20
N HIS A 414 -2.65 -0.77 -0.44
CA HIS A 414 -3.95 -0.39 0.15
C HIS A 414 -4.95 0.11 -0.91
N GLY A 415 -4.79 -0.33 -2.16
CA GLY A 415 -5.72 -0.14 -3.27
C GLY A 415 -6.66 -1.34 -3.35
N HIS A 416 -6.35 -2.33 -4.20
CA HIS A 416 -7.12 -3.56 -4.33
C HIS A 416 -7.31 -4.29 -2.99
N ALA A 417 -6.29 -4.28 -2.12
CA ALA A 417 -6.33 -4.90 -0.80
C ALA A 417 -7.48 -4.43 0.09
N MET A 418 -7.81 -3.13 0.04
CA MET A 418 -8.93 -2.53 0.79
C MET A 418 -10.25 -2.57 0.03
N GLY A 419 -10.31 -3.30 -1.09
CA GLY A 419 -11.53 -3.44 -1.87
C GLY A 419 -12.64 -4.15 -1.11
N PHE A 420 -13.87 -3.80 -1.42
CA PHE A 420 -15.08 -4.35 -0.82
C PHE A 420 -16.17 -4.48 -1.89
N GLN A 421 -17.32 -5.03 -1.50
CA GLN A 421 -18.49 -5.15 -2.36
C GLN A 421 -19.63 -4.31 -1.77
N TYR A 422 -20.07 -3.32 -2.54
CA TYR A 422 -21.22 -2.48 -2.25
C TYR A 422 -21.99 -2.20 -3.54
N ASN A 423 -23.30 -2.08 -3.50
CA ASN A 423 -24.18 -2.03 -4.66
C ASN A 423 -23.94 -3.18 -5.67
N GLY A 424 -23.46 -4.33 -5.22
CA GLY A 424 -23.16 -5.47 -6.09
C GLY A 424 -22.00 -5.24 -7.06
N LYS A 425 -21.11 -4.28 -6.79
CA LYS A 425 -19.92 -4.06 -7.62
C LYS A 425 -18.89 -5.16 -7.39
N LEU A 426 -18.49 -5.77 -8.49
CA LEU A 426 -17.50 -6.84 -8.49
C LEU A 426 -16.08 -6.26 -8.34
N ARG A 427 -15.19 -7.01 -7.70
CA ARG A 427 -13.79 -6.61 -7.56
C ARG A 427 -13.06 -6.74 -8.90
N SER A 428 -12.20 -5.79 -9.17
CA SER A 428 -11.41 -5.70 -10.40
C SER A 428 -10.30 -6.73 -10.51
N ALA A 429 -9.79 -6.96 -11.71
CA ALA A 429 -8.59 -7.75 -11.92
C ALA A 429 -7.32 -7.06 -11.38
N GLU A 430 -6.29 -7.86 -11.10
CA GLU A 430 -4.92 -7.42 -10.87
C GLU A 430 -4.01 -7.98 -11.96
N LEU A 431 -3.25 -7.09 -12.59
CA LEU A 431 -2.33 -7.39 -13.67
C LEU A 431 -0.89 -7.08 -13.25
N LEU A 432 0.06 -7.76 -13.86
CA LEU A 432 1.49 -7.55 -13.65
C LEU A 432 2.15 -7.20 -14.98
N LEU A 433 2.71 -6.00 -15.08
CA LEU A 433 3.59 -5.60 -16.16
C LEU A 433 4.98 -6.18 -15.91
N ARG A 434 5.40 -7.08 -16.79
CA ARG A 434 6.69 -7.78 -16.71
C ARG A 434 7.83 -6.89 -17.25
N PRO A 435 9.09 -7.17 -16.87
CA PRO A 435 10.25 -6.44 -17.37
C PRO A 435 10.42 -6.50 -18.90
N ASP A 436 9.90 -7.52 -19.56
CA ASP A 436 9.90 -7.67 -21.02
C ASP A 436 8.76 -6.93 -21.73
N GLY A 437 7.92 -6.22 -20.96
CA GLY A 437 6.76 -5.49 -21.46
C GLY A 437 5.48 -6.33 -21.61
N SER A 438 5.55 -7.64 -21.39
CA SER A 438 4.35 -8.50 -21.37
C SER A 438 3.49 -8.23 -20.13
N VAL A 439 2.21 -8.59 -20.20
CA VAL A 439 1.26 -8.42 -19.09
C VAL A 439 0.65 -9.75 -18.71
N THR A 440 0.73 -10.09 -17.44
CA THR A 440 0.16 -11.30 -16.86
C THR A 440 -1.00 -10.97 -15.94
N CYS A 441 -2.12 -11.67 -16.05
CA CYS A 441 -3.21 -11.60 -15.07
C CYS A 441 -2.81 -12.39 -13.82
N ILE A 442 -2.62 -11.69 -12.70
CA ILE A 442 -2.24 -12.28 -11.41
C ILE A 442 -3.42 -12.44 -10.45
N ARG A 443 -4.56 -11.85 -10.78
CA ARG A 443 -5.87 -12.07 -10.20
C ARG A 443 -6.91 -11.72 -11.24
N ARG A 444 -7.81 -12.65 -11.59
CA ARG A 444 -8.94 -12.31 -12.47
C ARG A 444 -9.94 -11.41 -11.75
N ALA A 445 -10.72 -10.68 -12.50
CA ALA A 445 -11.88 -9.98 -11.95
C ALA A 445 -12.90 -10.98 -11.39
N GLU A 446 -13.68 -10.55 -10.40
CA GLU A 446 -14.85 -11.31 -9.94
C GLU A 446 -15.93 -11.40 -11.01
N THR A 447 -16.69 -12.46 -10.92
CA THR A 447 -17.91 -12.71 -11.68
C THR A 447 -19.11 -12.71 -10.74
N LEU A 448 -20.33 -12.71 -11.27
CA LEU A 448 -21.55 -12.89 -10.46
C LEU A 448 -21.51 -14.20 -9.68
N ARG A 449 -20.90 -15.26 -10.24
CA ARG A 449 -20.73 -16.53 -9.54
C ARG A 449 -19.87 -16.38 -8.27
N ASP A 450 -18.83 -15.57 -8.30
CA ASP A 450 -18.00 -15.30 -7.13
C ASP A 450 -18.78 -14.48 -6.09
N TYR A 451 -19.55 -13.50 -6.55
CA TYR A 451 -20.34 -12.64 -5.68
C TYR A 451 -21.46 -13.41 -4.96
N PHE A 452 -22.08 -14.36 -5.64
CA PHE A 452 -23.15 -15.18 -5.08
C PHE A 452 -22.69 -16.50 -4.44
N ALA A 453 -21.37 -16.80 -4.47
CA ALA A 453 -20.83 -18.11 -4.06
C ALA A 453 -21.19 -18.53 -2.61
N THR A 454 -21.49 -17.58 -1.74
CA THR A 454 -21.84 -17.84 -0.33
C THR A 454 -23.32 -17.73 -0.04
N LEU A 455 -24.15 -17.44 -1.06
CA LEU A 455 -25.60 -17.37 -0.90
C LEU A 455 -26.20 -18.78 -1.04
N ASP A 456 -26.94 -19.19 -0.02
CA ASP A 456 -27.74 -20.42 -0.04
C ASP A 456 -29.13 -20.07 -0.58
N PHE A 457 -29.26 -19.95 -1.91
CA PHE A 457 -30.52 -19.64 -2.58
C PHE A 457 -30.63 -20.42 -3.90
N PRO A 458 -31.69 -21.23 -4.07
CA PRO A 458 -31.88 -22.01 -5.29
C PRO A 458 -32.00 -21.10 -6.52
N GLY A 459 -31.22 -21.35 -7.56
CA GLY A 459 -31.29 -20.66 -8.83
C GLY A 459 -30.31 -19.45 -9.00
N LEU A 460 -29.44 -19.19 -8.03
CA LEU A 460 -28.34 -18.22 -8.17
C LEU A 460 -27.03 -18.89 -8.57
#